data_785f8f03fc31be0380b1fa21eabf890d
#
_entry.id   785f8f03fc31be0380b1fa21eabf890d
#
_cell.length_a   1.000
_cell.length_b   1.000
_cell.length_c   1.000
_cell.angle_alpha   90.00
_cell.angle_beta   90.00
_cell.angle_gamma   90.00
#
_symmetry.space_group_name_H-M   'P 1'
#
loop_
_entity.id
_entity.type
_entity.pdbx_description
1 polymer ?
#
loop_
_entity_poly.entity_id
_entity_poly.type
_entity_poly.pdbx_seq_one_letter_code
_entity_poly.pdbx_strand_id
1 'polypeptide(L)'
;FNNCILEQLFSFRYTKNTPNFDRTYRMSSTRKIIHIDMDCFYASVEIRENPTLQGKPVAVGGSSRQRGVLTTCNYEARKFGLHSAMPTAQAIKKCPNLILVPVNMPLYKQVSAQIHQIFQRYTSIIEPLSLDEAYLDVTDCTQCSGSATWIAQEIRQAIFDELKLTASAGVAPLKFLAKIASDMNKPNGQFVIQPHEVEQFVKTLPLKKIPGVGKVTSERLLKMGLETCEDVQKLDQSILLNIFG
;
A
#
# COMPACT_ATOMS: atom_id res chain seq x y z
N PHE A 1 1.80 -8.70 -16.68
CA PHE A 1 1.71 -8.03 -15.35
C PHE A 1 3.03 -7.36 -14.95
N ASN A 2 4.19 -7.85 -15.36
CA ASN A 2 5.51 -7.31 -14.96
C ASN A 2 5.97 -6.09 -15.79
N ASN A 3 5.46 -5.89 -16.99
CA ASN A 3 5.89 -4.79 -17.88
C ASN A 3 5.51 -3.39 -17.36
N CYS A 4 4.37 -3.23 -16.73
CA CYS A 4 3.86 -1.92 -16.31
C CYS A 4 4.74 -1.25 -15.22
N ILE A 5 5.34 -2.01 -14.31
CA ILE A 5 6.16 -1.47 -13.21
C ILE A 5 7.55 -1.08 -13.70
N LEU A 6 8.15 -1.94 -14.54
CA LEU A 6 9.43 -1.64 -15.17
C LEU A 6 9.30 -0.44 -16.13
N GLU A 7 8.22 -0.36 -16.91
CA GLU A 7 7.92 0.80 -17.75
C GLU A 7 7.76 2.09 -16.95
N GLN A 8 7.14 2.05 -15.77
CA GLN A 8 7.03 3.23 -14.90
C GLN A 8 8.40 3.67 -14.37
N LEU A 9 9.29 2.75 -14.03
CA LEU A 9 10.66 3.07 -13.61
C LEU A 9 11.49 3.63 -14.77
N PHE A 10 11.27 3.16 -16.01
CA PHE A 10 11.94 3.64 -17.21
C PHE A 10 11.38 4.96 -17.75
N SER A 11 10.07 5.19 -17.65
CA SER A 11 9.49 6.46 -18.10
C SER A 11 10.08 7.65 -17.36
N PHE A 12 10.55 7.45 -16.13
CA PHE A 12 11.31 8.44 -15.36
C PHE A 12 12.66 8.82 -15.98
N ARG A 13 13.29 7.92 -16.77
CA ARG A 13 14.56 8.19 -17.46
C ARG A 13 14.36 8.98 -18.76
N TYR A 14 13.25 8.74 -19.46
CA TYR A 14 13.00 9.31 -20.79
C TYR A 14 12.63 10.79 -20.77
N THR A 15 12.10 11.31 -19.68
CA THR A 15 11.72 12.72 -19.59
C THR A 15 12.91 13.69 -19.54
N LYS A 16 14.13 13.21 -19.30
CA LYS A 16 15.36 14.06 -19.28
C LYS A 16 16.07 14.18 -20.61
N ASN A 17 15.92 13.25 -21.56
CA ASN A 17 16.80 13.15 -22.75
C ASN A 17 16.12 13.44 -24.10
N THR A 18 14.87 13.92 -24.12
CA THR A 18 14.24 14.39 -25.36
C THR A 18 14.32 15.91 -25.45
N PRO A 19 15.07 16.48 -26.43
CA PRO A 19 15.23 17.93 -26.57
C PRO A 19 13.96 18.69 -26.94
N ASN A 20 12.83 17.99 -27.20
CA ASN A 20 11.53 18.55 -27.62
C ASN A 20 10.37 18.15 -26.71
N PHE A 21 10.61 17.92 -25.40
CA PHE A 21 9.49 17.79 -24.48
C PHE A 21 8.93 19.18 -24.19
N ASP A 22 7.83 19.45 -24.86
CA ASP A 22 7.13 20.73 -24.95
C ASP A 22 6.93 21.37 -23.57
N ARG A 23 7.30 22.66 -23.47
CA ARG A 23 7.07 23.55 -22.30
C ARG A 23 5.61 23.61 -21.87
N THR A 24 4.67 23.13 -22.69
CA THR A 24 3.23 23.07 -22.42
C THR A 24 2.86 22.05 -21.35
N TYR A 25 3.68 21.01 -21.09
CA TYR A 25 3.43 20.05 -19.99
C TYR A 25 3.73 20.61 -18.59
N ARG A 26 4.37 21.77 -18.50
CA ARG A 26 4.69 22.46 -17.22
C ARG A 26 3.52 23.19 -16.57
N MET A 27 2.35 23.23 -17.18
CA MET A 27 1.16 23.91 -16.65
C MET A 27 -0.01 22.97 -16.30
N SER A 28 0.12 21.64 -16.44
CA SER A 28 -0.83 20.73 -15.81
C SER A 28 -0.50 20.68 -14.32
N SER A 29 -1.46 20.97 -13.47
CA SER A 29 -1.33 20.86 -12.02
C SER A 29 -0.73 19.49 -11.66
N THR A 30 0.34 19.48 -10.87
CA THR A 30 0.94 18.21 -10.42
C THR A 30 -0.14 17.39 -9.74
N ARG A 31 -0.37 16.14 -10.20
CA ARG A 31 -1.38 15.25 -9.62
C ARG A 31 -1.16 15.07 -8.13
N LYS A 32 -2.25 14.96 -7.39
CA LYS A 32 -2.28 14.73 -5.96
C LYS A 32 -2.99 13.41 -5.70
N ILE A 33 -2.22 12.35 -5.56
CA ILE A 33 -2.73 11.00 -5.33
C ILE A 33 -2.57 10.64 -3.86
N ILE A 34 -3.65 10.19 -3.25
CA ILE A 34 -3.64 9.59 -1.92
C ILE A 34 -3.85 8.09 -2.09
N HIS A 35 -3.05 7.27 -1.43
CA HIS A 35 -3.33 5.85 -1.23
C HIS A 35 -3.72 5.66 0.23
N ILE A 36 -4.93 5.13 0.46
CA ILE A 36 -5.40 4.74 1.80
C ILE A 36 -5.34 3.23 1.90
N ASP A 37 -4.84 2.72 3.03
CA ASP A 37 -4.71 1.30 3.33
C ASP A 37 -5.08 1.06 4.80
N MET A 38 -6.09 0.24 5.04
CA MET A 38 -6.57 -0.04 6.39
C MET A 38 -5.60 -0.91 7.18
N ASP A 39 -5.33 -0.55 8.41
CA ASP A 39 -4.40 -1.29 9.27
C ASP A 39 -4.99 -2.63 9.70
N CYS A 40 -4.40 -3.74 9.25
CA CYS A 40 -4.83 -5.10 9.60
C CYS A 40 -6.33 -5.34 9.41
N PHE A 41 -6.93 -4.87 8.33
CA PHE A 41 -8.35 -4.63 8.13
C PHE A 41 -9.27 -5.68 8.77
N TYR A 42 -9.23 -6.94 8.33
CA TYR A 42 -10.16 -7.96 8.83
C TYR A 42 -9.96 -8.22 10.34
N ALA A 43 -8.73 -8.27 10.80
CA ALA A 43 -8.45 -8.46 12.23
C ALA A 43 -8.93 -7.27 13.06
N SER A 44 -8.77 -6.04 12.56
CA SER A 44 -9.24 -4.82 13.21
C SER A 44 -10.78 -4.77 13.28
N VAL A 45 -11.47 -5.20 12.22
CA VAL A 45 -12.94 -5.32 12.22
C VAL A 45 -13.39 -6.33 13.26
N GLU A 46 -12.80 -7.53 13.31
CA GLU A 46 -13.16 -8.55 14.30
C GLU A 46 -12.90 -8.11 15.75
N ILE A 47 -11.80 -7.38 15.98
CA ILE A 47 -11.48 -6.83 17.31
C ILE A 47 -12.49 -5.74 17.70
N ARG A 48 -12.93 -4.91 16.76
CA ARG A 48 -13.97 -3.91 16.98
C ARG A 48 -15.32 -4.55 17.39
N GLU A 49 -15.72 -5.60 16.65
CA GLU A 49 -16.98 -6.32 16.94
C GLU A 49 -16.90 -7.13 18.25
N ASN A 50 -15.71 -7.59 18.62
CA ASN A 50 -15.48 -8.32 19.87
C ASN A 50 -14.31 -7.72 20.67
N PRO A 51 -14.58 -6.72 21.54
CA PRO A 51 -13.55 -6.06 22.34
C PRO A 51 -12.74 -6.98 23.27
N THR A 52 -13.21 -8.22 23.54
CA THR A 52 -12.44 -9.19 24.33
C THR A 52 -11.17 -9.65 23.64
N LEU A 53 -11.03 -9.41 22.34
CA LEU A 53 -9.84 -9.68 21.53
C LEU A 53 -8.78 -8.59 21.64
N GLN A 54 -9.09 -7.43 22.20
CA GLN A 54 -8.19 -6.29 22.31
C GLN A 54 -6.87 -6.67 23.01
N GLY A 55 -5.76 -6.29 22.43
CA GLY A 55 -4.41 -6.53 22.96
C GLY A 55 -3.92 -7.97 22.89
N LYS A 56 -4.71 -8.89 22.32
CA LYS A 56 -4.33 -10.28 22.10
C LYS A 56 -3.82 -10.51 20.68
N PRO A 57 -2.96 -11.51 20.43
CA PRO A 57 -2.58 -11.90 19.08
C PRO A 57 -3.79 -12.54 18.37
N VAL A 58 -4.30 -11.85 17.34
CA VAL A 58 -5.48 -12.26 16.56
C VAL A 58 -5.10 -12.41 15.10
N ALA A 59 -5.58 -13.48 14.47
CA ALA A 59 -5.52 -13.66 13.04
C ALA A 59 -6.89 -14.07 12.49
N VAL A 60 -7.19 -13.63 11.30
CA VAL A 60 -8.35 -14.07 10.51
C VAL A 60 -7.87 -15.04 9.45
N GLY A 61 -8.53 -16.20 9.32
CA GLY A 61 -8.09 -17.17 8.32
C GLY A 61 -8.78 -18.51 8.41
N GLY A 62 -8.30 -19.44 7.59
CA GLY A 62 -8.79 -20.82 7.52
C GLY A 62 -8.23 -21.72 8.62
N SER A 63 -8.96 -22.79 8.93
CA SER A 63 -8.55 -23.80 9.92
C SER A 63 -7.25 -24.50 9.54
N SER A 64 -6.39 -24.76 10.53
CA SER A 64 -5.16 -25.54 10.37
C SER A 64 -5.42 -26.99 9.91
N ARG A 65 -6.60 -27.55 10.25
CA ARG A 65 -7.01 -28.91 9.85
C ARG A 65 -7.32 -29.03 8.36
N GLN A 66 -7.62 -27.91 7.68
CA GLN A 66 -8.00 -27.85 6.27
C GLN A 66 -6.93 -27.16 5.39
N ARG A 67 -5.66 -27.20 5.79
CA ARG A 67 -4.57 -26.49 5.12
C ARG A 67 -4.83 -24.99 4.96
N GLY A 68 -5.57 -24.40 5.92
CA GLY A 68 -5.90 -22.98 5.91
C GLY A 68 -4.66 -22.09 5.99
N VAL A 69 -4.81 -20.85 5.48
CA VAL A 69 -3.81 -19.80 5.58
C VAL A 69 -4.41 -18.59 6.31
N LEU A 70 -3.55 -17.77 6.88
CA LEU A 70 -3.96 -16.49 7.43
C LEU A 70 -4.32 -15.52 6.29
N THR A 71 -5.48 -14.91 6.36
CA THR A 71 -5.85 -13.81 5.46
C THR A 71 -5.17 -12.52 5.93
N THR A 72 -5.25 -12.25 7.24
CA THR A 72 -4.54 -11.15 7.90
C THR A 72 -4.29 -11.47 9.37
N CYS A 73 -3.45 -10.66 10.03
CA CYS A 73 -3.26 -10.72 11.47
C CYS A 73 -2.95 -9.33 12.02
N ASN A 74 -3.29 -9.10 13.30
CA ASN A 74 -3.04 -7.84 13.97
C ASN A 74 -1.55 -7.64 14.32
N TYR A 75 -1.20 -6.45 14.78
CA TYR A 75 0.20 -6.10 15.09
C TYR A 75 0.76 -6.91 16.27
N GLU A 76 -0.08 -7.31 17.24
CA GLU A 76 0.31 -8.21 18.34
C GLU A 76 0.77 -9.55 17.79
N ALA A 77 0.05 -10.14 16.85
CA ALA A 77 0.44 -11.39 16.19
C ALA A 77 1.69 -11.21 15.31
N ARG A 78 1.83 -10.08 14.63
CA ARG A 78 3.02 -9.77 13.79
C ARG A 78 4.32 -9.74 14.58
N LYS A 79 4.28 -9.41 15.89
CA LYS A 79 5.46 -9.48 16.78
C LYS A 79 6.07 -10.89 16.89
N PHE A 80 5.26 -11.93 16.65
CA PHE A 80 5.71 -13.33 16.58
C PHE A 80 6.15 -13.76 15.17
N GLY A 81 6.26 -12.81 14.22
CA GLY A 81 6.64 -13.09 12.84
C GLY A 81 5.51 -13.71 12.02
N LEU A 82 4.24 -13.50 12.40
CA LEU A 82 3.08 -13.89 11.61
C LEU A 82 2.82 -12.85 10.51
N HIS A 83 2.32 -13.32 9.37
CA HIS A 83 1.98 -12.47 8.22
C HIS A 83 0.87 -13.10 7.36
N SER A 84 0.25 -12.31 6.51
CA SER A 84 -0.74 -12.76 5.53
C SER A 84 -0.16 -13.88 4.64
N ALA A 85 -1.02 -14.81 4.22
CA ALA A 85 -0.69 -16.01 3.46
C ALA A 85 0.16 -17.05 4.20
N MET A 86 0.53 -16.83 5.49
CA MET A 86 1.21 -17.86 6.28
C MET A 86 0.28 -19.05 6.53
N PRO A 87 0.75 -20.32 6.39
CA PRO A 87 -0.03 -21.49 6.77
C PRO A 87 -0.45 -21.43 8.24
N THR A 88 -1.73 -21.63 8.53
CA THR A 88 -2.30 -21.51 9.88
C THR A 88 -1.59 -22.47 10.89
N ALA A 89 -1.24 -23.67 10.45
CA ALA A 89 -0.47 -24.61 11.28
C ALA A 89 0.91 -24.07 11.69
N GLN A 90 1.57 -23.33 10.79
CA GLN A 90 2.84 -22.68 11.09
C GLN A 90 2.65 -21.47 12.03
N ALA A 91 1.59 -20.70 11.82
CA ALA A 91 1.26 -19.55 12.66
C ALA A 91 1.02 -19.96 14.12
N ILE A 92 0.26 -21.04 14.35
CA ILE A 92 -0.01 -21.58 15.68
C ILE A 92 1.29 -22.07 16.36
N LYS A 93 2.22 -22.68 15.60
CA LYS A 93 3.52 -23.09 16.15
C LYS A 93 4.35 -21.90 16.60
N LYS A 94 4.30 -20.77 15.87
CA LYS A 94 5.03 -19.54 16.21
C LYS A 94 4.37 -18.75 17.34
N CYS A 95 3.05 -18.79 17.44
CA CYS A 95 2.27 -18.08 18.44
C CYS A 95 1.21 -19.04 19.02
N PRO A 96 1.55 -19.84 20.06
CA PRO A 96 0.65 -20.85 20.64
C PRO A 96 -0.66 -20.26 21.22
N ASN A 97 -0.63 -19.02 21.64
CA ASN A 97 -1.79 -18.27 22.16
C ASN A 97 -2.53 -17.45 21.09
N LEU A 98 -2.28 -17.73 19.80
CA LEU A 98 -2.96 -17.09 18.68
C LEU A 98 -4.45 -17.38 18.71
N ILE A 99 -5.28 -16.35 18.68
CA ILE A 99 -6.71 -16.46 18.49
C ILE A 99 -7.01 -16.42 17.00
N LEU A 100 -7.50 -17.53 16.47
CA LEU A 100 -7.88 -17.65 15.06
C LEU A 100 -9.38 -17.41 14.92
N VAL A 101 -9.74 -16.38 14.15
CA VAL A 101 -11.15 -16.02 13.85
C VAL A 101 -11.47 -16.44 12.41
N PRO A 102 -12.62 -17.08 12.17
CA PRO A 102 -13.07 -17.39 10.81
C PRO A 102 -13.30 -16.12 9.98
N VAL A 103 -13.18 -16.25 8.65
CA VAL A 103 -13.41 -15.13 7.71
C VAL A 103 -14.90 -14.78 7.67
N ASN A 104 -15.26 -13.51 7.89
CA ASN A 104 -16.61 -12.97 7.80
C ASN A 104 -16.72 -11.98 6.62
N MET A 105 -16.73 -12.49 5.41
CA MET A 105 -16.70 -11.68 4.19
C MET A 105 -17.88 -10.69 4.06
N PRO A 106 -19.13 -11.06 4.45
CA PRO A 106 -20.25 -10.09 4.42
C PRO A 106 -19.98 -8.85 5.28
N LEU A 107 -19.49 -9.03 6.52
CA LEU A 107 -19.14 -7.94 7.42
C LEU A 107 -18.04 -7.04 6.81
N TYR A 108 -16.98 -7.63 6.28
CA TYR A 108 -15.87 -6.86 5.70
C TYR A 108 -16.31 -6.03 4.49
N LYS A 109 -17.18 -6.58 3.63
CA LYS A 109 -17.76 -5.84 2.50
C LYS A 109 -18.63 -4.67 2.99
N GLN A 110 -19.41 -4.86 4.03
CA GLN A 110 -20.22 -3.79 4.63
C GLN A 110 -19.34 -2.66 5.15
N VAL A 111 -18.28 -2.98 5.90
CA VAL A 111 -17.35 -1.99 6.44
C VAL A 111 -16.58 -1.29 5.32
N SER A 112 -16.15 -2.03 4.30
CA SER A 112 -15.50 -1.45 3.11
C SER A 112 -16.41 -0.44 2.41
N ALA A 113 -17.70 -0.73 2.27
CA ALA A 113 -18.66 0.22 1.69
C ALA A 113 -18.78 1.51 2.51
N GLN A 114 -18.73 1.43 3.85
CA GLN A 114 -18.73 2.62 4.73
C GLN A 114 -17.43 3.44 4.55
N ILE A 115 -16.29 2.79 4.43
CA ILE A 115 -15.00 3.45 4.13
C ILE A 115 -15.08 4.20 2.80
N HIS A 116 -15.63 3.56 1.75
CA HIS A 116 -15.81 4.19 0.46
C HIS A 116 -16.73 5.42 0.50
N GLN A 117 -17.78 5.42 1.32
CA GLN A 117 -18.62 6.60 1.54
C GLN A 117 -17.82 7.79 2.14
N ILE A 118 -16.84 7.51 3.00
CA ILE A 118 -15.94 8.56 3.51
C ILE A 118 -15.07 9.12 2.36
N PHE A 119 -14.49 8.25 1.52
CA PHE A 119 -13.68 8.68 0.37
C PHE A 119 -14.45 9.58 -0.60
N GLN A 120 -15.71 9.24 -0.88
CA GLN A 120 -16.60 9.97 -1.79
C GLN A 120 -16.89 11.41 -1.35
N ARG A 121 -16.66 11.76 -0.10
CA ARG A 121 -16.78 13.15 0.40
C ARG A 121 -15.73 14.07 -0.18
N TYR A 122 -14.58 13.53 -0.62
CA TYR A 122 -13.41 14.30 -1.06
C TYR A 122 -13.18 14.22 -2.57
N THR A 123 -13.51 13.10 -3.20
CA THR A 123 -13.35 12.91 -4.64
C THR A 123 -14.26 11.82 -5.18
N SER A 124 -14.66 11.95 -6.44
CA SER A 124 -15.32 10.89 -7.20
C SER A 124 -14.34 9.98 -7.95
N ILE A 125 -13.06 10.38 -8.03
CA ILE A 125 -12.01 9.64 -8.75
C ILE A 125 -11.33 8.69 -7.77
N ILE A 126 -11.99 7.55 -7.53
CA ILE A 126 -11.55 6.51 -6.61
C ILE A 126 -11.26 5.24 -7.40
N GLU A 127 -10.10 4.63 -7.18
CA GLU A 127 -9.71 3.34 -7.77
C GLU A 127 -9.48 2.33 -6.63
N PRO A 128 -10.49 1.48 -6.33
CA PRO A 128 -10.33 0.42 -5.35
C PRO A 128 -9.34 -0.64 -5.85
N LEU A 129 -8.43 -1.08 -4.99
CA LEU A 129 -7.53 -2.21 -5.26
C LEU A 129 -8.01 -3.48 -4.57
N SER A 130 -8.64 -3.33 -3.41
CA SER A 130 -9.19 -4.40 -2.59
C SER A 130 -10.32 -3.86 -1.69
N LEU A 131 -10.77 -4.61 -0.69
CA LEU A 131 -11.76 -4.13 0.29
C LEU A 131 -11.18 -3.11 1.27
N ASP A 132 -9.86 -3.06 1.42
CA ASP A 132 -9.15 -2.31 2.44
C ASP A 132 -8.22 -1.23 1.89
N GLU A 133 -8.02 -1.15 0.58
CA GLU A 133 -7.15 -0.14 -0.01
C GLU A 133 -7.71 0.47 -1.30
N ALA A 134 -7.44 1.77 -1.49
CA ALA A 134 -7.82 2.49 -2.70
C ALA A 134 -6.86 3.66 -3.00
N TYR A 135 -6.77 4.01 -4.30
CA TYR A 135 -6.22 5.29 -4.73
C TYR A 135 -7.35 6.33 -4.85
N LEU A 136 -7.07 7.53 -4.39
CA LEU A 136 -7.91 8.70 -4.50
C LEU A 136 -7.14 9.78 -5.27
N ASP A 137 -7.68 10.25 -6.39
CA ASP A 137 -7.16 11.43 -7.06
C ASP A 137 -7.88 12.67 -6.52
N VAL A 138 -7.15 13.48 -5.76
CA VAL A 138 -7.67 14.70 -5.13
C VAL A 138 -7.08 15.97 -5.76
N THR A 139 -6.60 15.85 -7.00
CA THR A 139 -5.94 16.96 -7.72
C THR A 139 -6.81 18.20 -7.75
N ASP A 140 -8.10 18.05 -8.07
CA ASP A 140 -9.06 19.13 -8.23
C ASP A 140 -9.95 19.35 -6.97
N CYS A 141 -9.67 18.64 -5.87
CA CYS A 141 -10.40 18.82 -4.64
C CYS A 141 -10.03 20.15 -3.98
N THR A 142 -11.05 20.95 -3.67
CA THR A 142 -10.88 22.27 -3.02
C THR A 142 -10.97 22.24 -1.50
N GLN A 143 -11.42 21.12 -0.92
CA GLN A 143 -11.47 20.94 0.53
C GLN A 143 -10.06 21.00 1.12
N CYS A 144 -9.95 21.33 2.39
CA CYS A 144 -8.66 21.50 3.09
C CYS A 144 -7.71 22.45 2.32
N SER A 145 -8.24 23.51 1.69
CA SER A 145 -7.47 24.42 0.83
C SER A 145 -6.72 23.70 -0.30
N GLY A 146 -7.25 22.59 -0.78
CA GLY A 146 -6.64 21.76 -1.83
C GLY A 146 -5.38 20.98 -1.40
N SER A 147 -5.13 20.85 -0.10
CA SER A 147 -3.97 20.11 0.43
C SER A 147 -4.26 18.63 0.54
N ALA A 148 -3.65 17.80 -0.32
CA ALA A 148 -3.77 16.35 -0.24
C ALA A 148 -3.28 15.79 1.11
N THR A 149 -2.31 16.43 1.73
CA THR A 149 -1.81 16.07 3.07
C THR A 149 -2.91 16.20 4.12
N TRP A 150 -3.61 17.33 4.13
CA TRP A 150 -4.71 17.56 5.08
C TRP A 150 -5.93 16.71 4.75
N ILE A 151 -6.27 16.51 3.46
CA ILE A 151 -7.34 15.60 3.03
C ILE A 151 -7.08 14.18 3.53
N ALA A 152 -5.85 13.66 3.37
CA ALA A 152 -5.48 12.33 3.85
C ALA A 152 -5.60 12.21 5.38
N GLN A 153 -5.24 13.25 6.11
CA GLN A 153 -5.40 13.29 7.57
C GLN A 153 -6.86 13.29 7.98
N GLU A 154 -7.71 14.10 7.34
CA GLU A 154 -9.16 14.14 7.62
C GLU A 154 -9.84 12.81 7.29
N ILE A 155 -9.50 12.17 6.16
CA ILE A 155 -10.02 10.85 5.81
C ILE A 155 -9.67 9.82 6.91
N ARG A 156 -8.41 9.79 7.35
CA ARG A 156 -7.98 8.86 8.41
C ARG A 156 -8.68 9.15 9.73
N GLN A 157 -8.87 10.41 10.07
CA GLN A 157 -9.59 10.81 11.28
C GLN A 157 -11.07 10.42 11.18
N ALA A 158 -11.74 10.67 10.05
CA ALA A 158 -13.13 10.28 9.82
C ALA A 158 -13.34 8.75 9.92
N ILE A 159 -12.41 7.96 9.35
CA ILE A 159 -12.42 6.49 9.50
C ILE A 159 -12.35 6.10 10.98
N PHE A 160 -11.46 6.73 11.74
CA PHE A 160 -11.35 6.44 13.18
C PHE A 160 -12.59 6.87 13.96
N ASP A 161 -13.11 8.06 13.71
CA ASP A 161 -14.23 8.61 14.47
C ASP A 161 -15.53 7.86 14.19
N GLU A 162 -15.78 7.52 12.94
CA GLU A 162 -17.04 6.89 12.53
C GLU A 162 -17.00 5.36 12.63
N LEU A 163 -15.87 4.73 12.30
CA LEU A 163 -15.75 3.27 12.20
C LEU A 163 -14.91 2.64 13.30
N LYS A 164 -14.22 3.43 14.12
CA LYS A 164 -13.29 2.95 15.17
C LYS A 164 -12.18 2.05 14.61
N LEU A 165 -11.76 2.28 13.37
CA LEU A 165 -10.68 1.59 12.69
C LEU A 165 -9.57 2.59 12.38
N THR A 166 -8.35 2.09 12.18
CA THR A 166 -7.23 2.92 11.74
C THR A 166 -6.86 2.62 10.30
N ALA A 167 -6.37 3.64 9.59
CA ALA A 167 -5.84 3.56 8.26
C ALA A 167 -4.51 4.29 8.17
N SER A 168 -3.64 3.83 7.28
CA SER A 168 -2.42 4.50 6.91
C SER A 168 -2.56 5.14 5.53
N ALA A 169 -1.93 6.29 5.33
CA ALA A 169 -2.04 7.05 4.09
C ALA A 169 -0.67 7.37 3.49
N GLY A 170 -0.59 7.27 2.17
CA GLY A 170 0.54 7.78 1.40
C GLY A 170 0.08 8.85 0.42
N VAL A 171 0.80 9.95 0.35
CA VAL A 171 0.50 11.07 -0.56
C VAL A 171 1.67 11.27 -1.51
N ALA A 172 1.42 11.23 -2.81
CA ALA A 172 2.46 11.42 -3.82
C ALA A 172 1.86 11.87 -5.17
N PRO A 173 2.68 12.38 -6.12
CA PRO A 173 2.21 12.70 -7.47
C PRO A 173 1.87 11.45 -8.32
N LEU A 174 2.35 10.28 -7.93
CA LEU A 174 2.22 9.01 -8.68
C LEU A 174 1.61 7.92 -7.80
N LYS A 175 0.72 7.09 -8.37
CA LYS A 175 0.02 6.01 -7.67
C LYS A 175 0.98 5.06 -6.94
N PHE A 176 2.01 4.54 -7.64
CA PHE A 176 2.94 3.59 -7.04
C PHE A 176 3.73 4.20 -5.86
N LEU A 177 4.09 5.48 -5.94
CA LEU A 177 4.75 6.18 -4.84
C LEU A 177 3.80 6.40 -3.66
N ALA A 178 2.53 6.76 -3.92
CA ALA A 178 1.52 6.88 -2.88
C ALA A 178 1.33 5.54 -2.14
N LYS A 179 1.31 4.41 -2.89
CA LYS A 179 1.22 3.08 -2.27
C LYS A 179 2.45 2.75 -1.41
N ILE A 180 3.65 3.01 -1.89
CA ILE A 180 4.86 2.83 -1.09
C ILE A 180 4.85 3.73 0.16
N ALA A 181 4.45 4.99 -0.03
CA ALA A 181 4.37 5.96 1.06
C ALA A 181 3.39 5.51 2.17
N SER A 182 2.26 4.89 1.84
CA SER A 182 1.29 4.42 2.83
C SER A 182 1.86 3.36 3.78
N ASP A 183 2.91 2.62 3.36
CA ASP A 183 3.56 1.59 4.18
C ASP A 183 4.68 2.13 5.09
N MET A 184 5.14 3.38 4.87
CA MET A 184 6.33 3.90 5.54
C MET A 184 6.13 4.12 7.04
N ASN A 185 4.94 4.56 7.44
CA ASN A 185 4.62 4.93 8.81
C ASN A 185 3.46 4.10 9.40
N LYS A 186 3.22 2.85 8.92
CA LYS A 186 2.23 1.95 9.51
C LYS A 186 2.60 1.55 10.95
N PRO A 187 1.63 1.37 11.86
CA PRO A 187 0.19 1.61 11.71
C PRO A 187 -0.21 3.07 11.97
N ASN A 188 -1.43 3.41 11.54
CA ASN A 188 -2.09 4.70 11.78
C ASN A 188 -1.18 5.89 11.46
N GLY A 189 -0.42 5.77 10.37
CA GLY A 189 0.57 6.75 9.95
C GLY A 189 0.23 7.40 8.62
N GLN A 190 1.00 8.43 8.30
CA GLN A 190 0.93 9.10 7.02
C GLN A 190 2.33 9.47 6.55
N PHE A 191 2.60 9.31 5.27
CA PHE A 191 3.84 9.73 4.65
C PHE A 191 3.56 10.49 3.35
N VAL A 192 4.31 11.57 3.12
CA VAL A 192 4.12 12.44 1.95
C VAL A 192 5.42 12.50 1.17
N ILE A 193 5.34 12.27 -0.14
CA ILE A 193 6.44 12.45 -1.08
C ILE A 193 6.11 13.67 -1.93
N GLN A 194 6.79 14.78 -1.67
CA GLN A 194 6.57 16.02 -2.40
C GLN A 194 7.07 15.89 -3.85
N PRO A 195 6.49 16.64 -4.82
CA PRO A 195 6.90 16.55 -6.22
C PRO A 195 8.40 16.74 -6.45
N HIS A 196 9.05 17.62 -5.70
CA HIS A 196 10.48 17.90 -5.81
C HIS A 196 11.37 16.80 -5.18
N GLU A 197 10.81 15.97 -4.30
CA GLU A 197 11.53 14.87 -3.63
C GLU A 197 11.50 13.57 -4.44
N VAL A 198 10.59 13.46 -5.42
CA VAL A 198 10.32 12.21 -6.14
C VAL A 198 11.58 11.61 -6.75
N GLU A 199 12.41 12.41 -7.41
CA GLU A 199 13.64 11.90 -8.06
C GLU A 199 14.58 11.27 -7.04
N GLN A 200 14.85 11.98 -5.95
CA GLN A 200 15.77 11.50 -4.92
C GLN A 200 15.18 10.28 -4.18
N PHE A 201 13.88 10.31 -3.88
CA PHE A 201 13.20 9.19 -3.25
C PHE A 201 13.28 7.93 -4.10
N VAL A 202 12.97 8.04 -5.40
CA VAL A 202 13.03 6.89 -6.32
C VAL A 202 14.45 6.36 -6.44
N LYS A 203 15.48 7.20 -6.59
CA LYS A 203 16.87 6.74 -6.68
C LYS A 203 17.26 5.83 -5.51
N THR A 204 16.92 6.23 -4.30
CA THR A 204 17.30 5.50 -3.07
C THR A 204 16.32 4.38 -2.71
N LEU A 205 15.21 4.22 -3.43
CA LEU A 205 14.18 3.24 -3.13
C LEU A 205 14.70 1.82 -3.33
N PRO A 206 14.69 0.96 -2.28
CA PRO A 206 15.04 -0.44 -2.42
C PRO A 206 14.04 -1.18 -3.32
N LEU A 207 14.53 -1.98 -4.28
CA LEU A 207 13.71 -2.70 -5.26
C LEU A 207 12.66 -3.61 -4.60
N LYS A 208 12.98 -4.21 -3.46
CA LYS A 208 12.04 -5.03 -2.67
C LYS A 208 10.82 -4.29 -2.14
N LYS A 209 10.83 -2.95 -2.17
CA LYS A 209 9.70 -2.10 -1.76
C LYS A 209 8.75 -1.78 -2.90
N ILE A 210 9.12 -2.11 -4.13
CA ILE A 210 8.29 -1.85 -5.31
C ILE A 210 7.14 -2.86 -5.33
N PRO A 211 5.87 -2.41 -5.41
CA PRO A 211 4.74 -3.30 -5.57
C PRO A 211 4.93 -4.24 -6.76
N GLY A 212 4.74 -5.55 -6.54
CA GLY A 212 5.00 -6.58 -7.56
C GLY A 212 6.40 -7.18 -7.56
N VAL A 213 7.37 -6.58 -6.86
CA VAL A 213 8.69 -7.19 -6.64
C VAL A 213 8.61 -8.09 -5.40
N GLY A 214 8.25 -9.35 -5.60
CA GLY A 214 8.21 -10.36 -4.55
C GLY A 214 9.60 -10.85 -4.14
N LYS A 215 9.63 -11.74 -3.13
CA LYS A 215 10.89 -12.29 -2.56
C LYS A 215 11.80 -12.89 -3.64
N VAL A 216 11.25 -13.74 -4.52
CA VAL A 216 12.03 -14.43 -5.57
C VAL A 216 12.66 -13.43 -6.54
N THR A 217 11.89 -12.46 -7.01
CA THR A 217 12.37 -11.40 -7.90
C THR A 217 13.44 -10.54 -7.21
N SER A 218 13.19 -10.15 -5.95
CA SER A 218 14.14 -9.38 -5.16
C SER A 218 15.47 -10.11 -4.96
N GLU A 219 15.45 -11.40 -4.62
CA GLU A 219 16.66 -12.22 -4.48
C GLU A 219 17.42 -12.37 -5.80
N ARG A 220 16.70 -12.47 -6.93
CA ARG A 220 17.32 -12.52 -8.27
C ARG A 220 18.01 -11.21 -8.62
N LEU A 221 17.35 -10.07 -8.38
CA LEU A 221 17.91 -8.74 -8.59
C LEU A 221 19.16 -8.52 -7.73
N LEU A 222 19.09 -8.90 -6.45
CA LEU A 222 20.21 -8.77 -5.51
C LEU A 222 21.44 -9.58 -5.96
N LYS A 223 21.26 -10.81 -6.48
CA LYS A 223 22.35 -11.63 -7.05
C LYS A 223 23.02 -10.97 -8.25
N MET A 224 22.33 -10.05 -8.92
CA MET A 224 22.86 -9.26 -10.03
C MET A 224 23.51 -7.95 -9.56
N GLY A 225 23.57 -7.69 -8.26
CA GLY A 225 24.09 -6.44 -7.69
C GLY A 225 23.11 -5.27 -7.78
N LEU A 226 21.82 -5.53 -8.00
CA LEU A 226 20.77 -4.51 -8.13
C LEU A 226 19.96 -4.45 -6.83
N GLU A 227 20.14 -3.38 -6.06
CA GLU A 227 19.48 -3.19 -4.77
C GLU A 227 18.45 -2.07 -4.80
N THR A 228 18.71 -1.01 -5.55
CA THR A 228 17.90 0.21 -5.62
C THR A 228 17.35 0.46 -7.01
N CYS A 229 16.38 1.37 -7.10
CA CYS A 229 15.89 1.81 -8.41
C CYS A 229 16.98 2.51 -9.23
N GLU A 230 17.92 3.20 -8.61
CA GLU A 230 19.05 3.82 -9.31
C GLU A 230 19.92 2.76 -10.02
N ASP A 231 20.15 1.60 -9.41
CA ASP A 231 20.94 0.53 -10.03
C ASP A 231 20.25 0.02 -11.29
N VAL A 232 18.94 -0.14 -11.25
CA VAL A 232 18.13 -0.54 -12.41
C VAL A 232 18.13 0.55 -13.48
N GLN A 233 18.05 1.82 -13.11
CA GLN A 233 18.04 2.94 -14.04
C GLN A 233 19.38 3.09 -14.80
N LYS A 234 20.49 2.57 -14.30
CA LYS A 234 21.80 2.56 -14.96
C LYS A 234 21.92 1.48 -16.04
N LEU A 235 21.04 0.45 -16.00
CA LEU A 235 21.05 -0.63 -16.98
C LEU A 235 20.41 -0.23 -18.30
N ASP A 236 20.80 -0.91 -19.37
CA ASP A 236 20.08 -0.86 -20.64
C ASP A 236 18.76 -1.60 -20.53
N GLN A 237 17.70 -1.05 -21.14
CA GLN A 237 16.36 -1.65 -21.11
C GLN A 237 16.34 -3.06 -21.70
N SER A 238 17.16 -3.33 -22.72
CA SER A 238 17.27 -4.64 -23.35
C SER A 238 17.74 -5.73 -22.37
N ILE A 239 18.60 -5.39 -21.42
CA ILE A 239 19.08 -6.31 -20.38
C ILE A 239 17.92 -6.74 -19.49
N LEU A 240 17.08 -5.81 -19.07
CA LEU A 240 15.94 -6.12 -18.20
C LEU A 240 14.86 -6.90 -18.93
N LEU A 241 14.57 -6.57 -20.20
CA LEU A 241 13.66 -7.33 -21.04
C LEU A 241 14.12 -8.79 -21.23
N ASN A 242 15.40 -9.01 -21.41
CA ASN A 242 15.98 -10.36 -21.52
C ASN A 242 15.91 -11.16 -20.21
N ILE A 243 15.90 -10.48 -19.07
CA ILE A 243 15.90 -11.12 -17.76
C ILE A 243 14.49 -11.42 -17.25
N PHE A 244 13.55 -10.53 -17.51
CA PHE A 244 12.21 -10.58 -16.91
C PHE A 244 11.06 -10.78 -17.92
N GLY A 245 11.36 -10.75 -19.22
CA GLY A 245 10.40 -10.99 -20.32
C GLY A 245 9.66 -9.76 -20.74
#